data_e4bf0d8b0f32167475e7f2444ef04685
#
_entry.id   e4bf0d8b0f32167475e7f2444ef04685
#
_cell.length_a   1.000
_cell.length_b   1.000
_cell.length_c   1.000
_cell.angle_alpha   90.00
_cell.angle_beta   90.00
_cell.angle_gamma   90.00
#
_symmetry.space_group_name_H-M   'P 1'
#
loop_
_entity.id
_entity.type
_entity.pdbx_description
1 polymer ?
#
loop_
_entity_poly.entity_id
_entity_poly.type
_entity_poly.pdbx_seq_one_letter_code
_entity_poly.pdbx_strand_id
1 'polypeptide(L)'
;MTKDFLRAAALFLVCAMLVCSFWACADKENKKVIGSVGEYEIPYEQLRFVTMTYKAELDARYGDGNAANGTIWDDAATAEQYRAELEELVWDTVRYNYSILQICANRNIGKEIFEGKEIAATVDEQIEALIAEYPSKKEYKADLEARYATEDLFRFYFALDEMKYLLHASMKKDGAFLSDEQEFEEWLTSANSAYVQHFLLYHESDEEREENYIILENARQKLISGELTLTQCINLANDDLYNVAPYYLMRNVHEDALVNAAVKLDVDEVSEIIEVEGALYVIVRMEETPIEGANGTTETPLSLQLTNLLSTYQWAIVGDAVKVTQEALVIELNDYGKSIDLVTMK
;
A
#
# COMPACT_ATOMS: atom_id res chain seq x y z
N MET A 1 -15.96 -2.28 12.50
CA MET A 1 -14.60 -2.55 11.98
C MET A 1 -14.16 -3.88 12.56
N THR A 2 -13.93 -4.89 11.76
CA THR A 2 -13.61 -6.25 12.20
C THR A 2 -12.15 -6.35 12.65
N LYS A 3 -11.85 -7.21 13.64
CA LYS A 3 -10.49 -7.47 14.15
C LYS A 3 -9.48 -7.81 13.03
N ASP A 4 -9.95 -8.28 11.90
CA ASP A 4 -9.11 -8.67 10.76
C ASP A 4 -8.66 -7.47 9.91
N PHE A 5 -9.44 -6.39 9.86
CA PHE A 5 -9.03 -5.12 9.26
C PHE A 5 -7.93 -4.42 10.08
N LEU A 6 -7.99 -4.51 11.42
CA LEU A 6 -6.92 -4.05 12.29
C LEU A 6 -5.64 -4.89 12.17
N ARG A 7 -5.75 -6.20 11.88
CA ARG A 7 -4.59 -7.06 11.64
C ARG A 7 -3.95 -6.83 10.28
N ALA A 8 -4.74 -6.58 9.23
CA ALA A 8 -4.22 -6.20 7.91
C ALA A 8 -3.62 -4.77 7.94
N ALA A 9 -4.27 -3.82 8.63
CA ALA A 9 -3.71 -2.49 8.84
C ALA A 9 -2.43 -2.53 9.69
N ALA A 10 -2.31 -3.45 10.65
CA ALA A 10 -1.09 -3.62 11.45
C ALA A 10 0.08 -4.21 10.65
N LEU A 11 -0.18 -4.93 9.55
CA LEU A 11 0.86 -5.42 8.62
C LEU A 11 1.35 -4.31 7.66
N PHE A 12 0.50 -3.32 7.35
CA PHE A 12 0.87 -2.13 6.55
C PHE A 12 1.28 -0.91 7.40
N LEU A 13 1.05 -0.97 8.71
CA LEU A 13 1.35 0.11 9.65
C LEU A 13 2.75 -0.01 10.22
N VAL A 14 3.71 -0.07 9.35
CA VAL A 14 5.05 -0.17 9.82
C VAL A 14 5.87 0.83 9.07
N CYS A 15 5.99 2.05 9.55
CA CYS A 15 7.00 2.96 9.12
C CYS A 15 6.99 4.26 9.84
N ALA A 16 7.87 4.56 10.69
CA ALA A 16 8.41 5.83 10.94
C ALA A 16 9.08 6.23 12.18
N MET A 17 10.02 7.04 12.16
CA MET A 17 10.76 7.48 13.30
C MET A 17 10.93 8.91 13.61
N LEU A 18 11.01 9.15 14.83
CA LEU A 18 11.49 10.36 15.47
C LEU A 18 12.95 10.23 15.87
N VAL A 19 13.79 11.09 15.40
CA VAL A 19 15.12 11.29 15.94
C VAL A 19 15.06 12.48 16.89
N CYS A 20 15.42 12.24 18.08
CA CYS A 20 15.95 13.07 19.14
C CYS A 20 15.26 12.89 20.48
N SER A 21 16.03 12.44 21.44
CA SER A 21 15.96 12.66 22.89
C SER A 21 15.55 11.54 23.84
N PHE A 22 15.41 10.26 23.42
CA PHE A 22 15.29 9.19 24.44
C PHE A 22 16.37 8.10 24.24
N TRP A 23 17.62 8.49 24.46
CA TRP A 23 18.77 7.61 24.40
C TRP A 23 19.02 6.94 25.75
N ALA A 24 18.34 5.86 26.05
CA ALA A 24 18.76 4.99 27.13
C ALA A 24 18.41 3.53 26.84
N CYS A 25 19.44 2.74 26.59
CA CYS A 25 19.47 1.28 26.60
C CYS A 25 18.89 0.52 25.39
N ALA A 26 19.12 0.97 24.18
CA ALA A 26 19.08 0.09 23.02
C ALA A 26 20.49 -0.39 22.65
N ASP A 27 20.56 -1.57 22.03
CA ASP A 27 21.81 -2.13 21.54
C ASP A 27 22.55 -1.10 20.68
N LYS A 28 23.86 -0.92 20.94
CA LYS A 28 24.68 0.08 20.23
C LYS A 28 24.72 -0.13 18.72
N GLU A 29 24.42 -1.33 18.25
CA GLU A 29 24.37 -1.66 16.84
C GLU A 29 23.11 -1.12 16.17
N ASN A 30 21.97 -1.27 16.78
CA ASN A 30 20.69 -0.81 16.25
C ASN A 30 20.66 0.70 15.99
N LYS A 31 21.42 1.48 16.78
CA LYS A 31 21.51 2.96 16.66
C LYS A 31 22.63 3.45 15.75
N LYS A 32 23.39 2.56 15.10
CA LYS A 32 24.38 3.00 14.11
C LYS A 32 23.68 3.63 12.92
N VAL A 33 24.18 4.78 12.52
CA VAL A 33 23.74 5.45 11.29
C VAL A 33 24.38 4.74 10.10
N ILE A 34 23.56 4.32 9.15
CA ILE A 34 24.00 3.64 7.92
C ILE A 34 24.13 4.57 6.72
N GLY A 35 23.53 5.75 6.81
CA GLY A 35 23.49 6.74 5.74
C GLY A 35 22.47 7.83 6.05
N SER A 36 22.09 8.57 5.01
CA SER A 36 21.08 9.62 5.11
C SER A 36 20.17 9.68 3.88
N VAL A 37 19.00 10.28 4.08
CA VAL A 37 18.08 10.73 3.02
C VAL A 37 17.85 12.21 3.25
N GLY A 38 18.40 13.07 2.40
CA GLY A 38 18.41 14.50 2.64
C GLY A 38 19.06 14.87 3.98
N GLU A 39 18.33 15.54 4.87
CA GLU A 39 18.80 15.92 6.22
C GLU A 39 18.60 14.83 7.29
N TYR A 40 17.98 13.70 6.94
CA TYR A 40 17.61 12.66 7.90
C TYR A 40 18.61 11.51 7.91
N GLU A 41 19.05 11.13 9.10
CA GLU A 41 19.90 9.95 9.29
C GLU A 41 19.05 8.66 9.26
N ILE A 42 19.59 7.61 8.64
CA ILE A 42 18.96 6.28 8.60
C ILE A 42 19.65 5.40 9.65
N PRO A 43 18.95 4.96 10.72
CA PRO A 43 19.52 4.04 11.69
C PRO A 43 19.47 2.59 11.18
N TYR A 44 20.43 1.79 11.62
CA TYR A 44 20.53 0.36 11.25
C TYR A 44 19.27 -0.43 11.63
N GLU A 45 18.65 -0.16 12.77
CA GLU A 45 17.44 -0.86 13.20
C GLU A 45 16.30 -0.74 12.20
N GLN A 46 16.15 0.42 11.56
CA GLN A 46 15.13 0.60 10.53
C GLN A 46 15.41 -0.26 9.30
N LEU A 47 16.66 -0.24 8.82
CA LEU A 47 17.05 -1.09 7.69
C LEU A 47 16.83 -2.56 8.02
N ARG A 48 17.30 -3.01 9.19
CA ARG A 48 17.14 -4.40 9.65
C ARG A 48 15.69 -4.83 9.70
N PHE A 49 14.83 -4.02 10.32
CA PHE A 49 13.42 -4.33 10.44
C PHE A 49 12.74 -4.47 9.06
N VAL A 50 12.94 -3.49 8.18
CA VAL A 50 12.37 -3.51 6.81
C VAL A 50 12.92 -4.72 6.04
N THR A 51 14.23 -5.00 6.13
CA THR A 51 14.84 -6.16 5.47
C THR A 51 14.25 -7.46 5.98
N MET A 52 14.13 -7.65 7.29
CA MET A 52 13.60 -8.90 7.84
C MET A 52 12.12 -9.09 7.55
N THR A 53 11.35 -8.00 7.45
CA THR A 53 9.95 -8.04 7.01
C THR A 53 9.83 -8.56 5.58
N TYR A 54 10.59 -7.97 4.63
CA TYR A 54 10.55 -8.43 3.24
C TYR A 54 11.18 -9.80 3.03
N LYS A 55 12.21 -10.18 3.78
CA LYS A 55 12.71 -11.55 3.77
C LYS A 55 11.64 -12.55 4.14
N ALA A 56 10.83 -12.27 5.16
CA ALA A 56 9.72 -13.14 5.55
C ALA A 56 8.60 -13.18 4.48
N GLU A 57 8.30 -12.03 3.87
CA GLU A 57 7.30 -11.94 2.80
C GLU A 57 7.71 -12.71 1.54
N LEU A 58 8.95 -12.52 1.08
CA LEU A 58 9.48 -13.23 -0.09
C LEU A 58 9.60 -14.74 0.17
N ASP A 59 9.98 -15.13 1.40
CA ASP A 59 9.98 -16.55 1.79
C ASP A 59 8.57 -17.15 1.79
N ALA A 60 7.56 -16.40 2.21
CA ALA A 60 6.16 -16.82 2.14
C ALA A 60 5.65 -16.93 0.70
N ARG A 61 6.17 -16.11 -0.22
CA ARG A 61 5.78 -16.09 -1.64
C ARG A 61 6.47 -17.18 -2.45
N TYR A 62 7.76 -17.38 -2.24
CA TYR A 62 8.63 -18.22 -3.08
C TYR A 62 9.16 -19.48 -2.38
N GLY A 63 9.04 -19.57 -1.05
CA GLY A 63 9.43 -20.74 -0.27
C GLY A 63 8.45 -21.89 -0.42
N ASP A 64 8.89 -23.09 -0.01
CA ASP A 64 8.07 -24.31 -0.08
C ASP A 64 7.02 -24.42 1.06
N GLY A 65 6.98 -23.44 1.96
CA GLY A 65 6.09 -23.41 3.13
C GLY A 65 6.43 -24.44 4.21
N ASN A 66 7.55 -25.16 4.09
CA ASN A 66 7.98 -26.18 5.04
C ASN A 66 9.15 -25.70 5.91
N ALA A 67 8.85 -25.23 7.09
CA ALA A 67 9.84 -24.71 8.04
C ALA A 67 10.97 -25.71 8.39
N ALA A 68 10.78 -27.01 8.12
CA ALA A 68 11.83 -28.02 8.33
C ALA A 68 12.95 -27.96 7.27
N ASN A 69 12.66 -27.36 6.11
CA ASN A 69 13.62 -27.20 5.01
C ASN A 69 14.40 -25.89 5.08
N GLY A 70 14.08 -25.02 6.05
CA GLY A 70 14.64 -23.66 6.16
C GLY A 70 13.88 -22.66 5.27
N THR A 71 14.49 -21.49 5.08
CA THR A 71 13.96 -20.40 4.23
C THR A 71 14.74 -20.32 2.91
N ILE A 72 14.21 -19.60 1.92
CA ILE A 72 14.92 -19.30 0.66
C ILE A 72 16.26 -18.58 0.91
N TRP A 73 16.45 -17.98 2.09
CA TRP A 73 17.66 -17.23 2.49
C TRP A 73 18.76 -18.14 3.08
N ASP A 74 18.47 -19.40 3.37
CA ASP A 74 19.44 -20.35 3.94
C ASP A 74 20.32 -21.00 2.85
N ASP A 75 19.86 -21.00 1.59
CA ASP A 75 20.64 -21.43 0.42
C ASP A 75 21.17 -20.21 -0.34
N ALA A 76 22.50 -20.11 -0.48
CA ALA A 76 23.14 -18.93 -1.06
C ALA A 76 22.77 -18.69 -2.54
N ALA A 77 22.50 -19.74 -3.33
CA ALA A 77 22.16 -19.59 -4.74
C ALA A 77 20.71 -19.10 -4.89
N THR A 78 19.79 -19.65 -4.10
CA THR A 78 18.39 -19.21 -4.04
C THR A 78 18.28 -17.79 -3.51
N ALA A 79 18.99 -17.47 -2.43
CA ALA A 79 19.01 -16.12 -1.86
C ALA A 79 19.51 -15.07 -2.86
N GLU A 80 20.53 -15.40 -3.68
CA GLU A 80 21.05 -14.49 -4.70
C GLU A 80 20.05 -14.26 -5.84
N GLN A 81 19.20 -15.22 -6.15
CA GLN A 81 18.13 -15.08 -7.14
C GLN A 81 17.14 -13.95 -6.76
N TYR A 82 16.83 -13.83 -5.47
CA TYR A 82 15.85 -12.82 -4.97
C TYR A 82 16.51 -11.57 -4.40
N ARG A 83 17.84 -11.41 -4.52
CA ARG A 83 18.58 -10.24 -4.02
C ARG A 83 18.04 -8.93 -4.56
N ALA A 84 17.88 -8.83 -5.88
CA ALA A 84 17.48 -7.57 -6.52
C ALA A 84 16.09 -7.12 -6.06
N GLU A 85 15.13 -8.05 -5.99
CA GLU A 85 13.77 -7.78 -5.51
C GLU A 85 13.78 -7.35 -4.03
N LEU A 86 14.54 -8.04 -3.17
CA LEU A 86 14.70 -7.65 -1.77
C LEU A 86 15.28 -6.22 -1.63
N GLU A 87 16.36 -5.92 -2.37
CA GLU A 87 17.01 -4.61 -2.33
C GLU A 87 16.07 -3.50 -2.79
N GLU A 88 15.32 -3.70 -3.87
CA GLU A 88 14.33 -2.76 -4.38
C GLU A 88 13.25 -2.47 -3.32
N LEU A 89 12.58 -3.50 -2.81
CA LEU A 89 11.51 -3.38 -1.81
C LEU A 89 12.00 -2.66 -0.54
N VAL A 90 13.18 -3.03 -0.05
CA VAL A 90 13.76 -2.43 1.17
C VAL A 90 14.06 -0.95 0.96
N TRP A 91 14.77 -0.60 -0.13
CA TRP A 91 15.16 0.79 -0.34
C TRP A 91 13.99 1.69 -0.76
N ASP A 92 12.99 1.15 -1.43
CA ASP A 92 11.76 1.88 -1.73
C ASP A 92 10.98 2.20 -0.47
N THR A 93 10.85 1.24 0.44
CA THR A 93 10.22 1.47 1.74
C THR A 93 10.97 2.50 2.57
N VAL A 94 12.30 2.42 2.60
CA VAL A 94 13.10 3.44 3.29
C VAL A 94 12.87 4.82 2.65
N ARG A 95 12.97 4.96 1.32
CA ARG A 95 12.68 6.23 0.64
C ARG A 95 11.27 6.75 0.92
N TYR A 96 10.26 5.88 0.85
CA TYR A 96 8.87 6.24 1.15
C TYR A 96 8.73 6.85 2.55
N ASN A 97 9.34 6.26 3.57
CA ASN A 97 9.26 6.76 4.93
C ASN A 97 9.83 8.17 5.05
N TYR A 98 10.98 8.41 4.44
CA TYR A 98 11.62 9.72 4.48
C TYR A 98 10.95 10.73 3.54
N SER A 99 10.23 10.29 2.52
CA SER A 99 9.44 11.19 1.68
C SER A 99 8.27 11.81 2.44
N ILE A 100 7.66 11.07 3.36
CA ILE A 100 6.62 11.62 4.26
C ILE A 100 7.21 12.71 5.15
N LEU A 101 8.39 12.46 5.75
CA LEU A 101 9.08 13.47 6.56
C LEU A 101 9.40 14.71 5.73
N GLN A 102 9.94 14.53 4.53
CA GLN A 102 10.36 15.62 3.66
C GLN A 102 9.19 16.47 3.16
N ILE A 103 8.09 15.85 2.71
CA ILE A 103 6.92 16.58 2.23
C ILE A 103 6.24 17.35 3.37
N CYS A 104 6.19 16.76 4.56
CA CYS A 104 5.69 17.40 5.77
C CYS A 104 6.57 18.59 6.17
N ALA A 105 7.90 18.43 6.17
CA ALA A 105 8.83 19.53 6.46
C ALA A 105 8.70 20.68 5.46
N ASN A 106 8.56 20.38 4.16
CA ASN A 106 8.35 21.40 3.12
C ASN A 106 7.06 22.20 3.32
N ARG A 107 6.07 21.65 4.02
CA ARG A 107 4.80 22.28 4.36
C ARG A 107 4.78 22.89 5.76
N ASN A 108 5.91 22.90 6.45
CA ASN A 108 6.04 23.25 7.87
C ASN A 108 5.15 22.41 8.80
N ILE A 109 4.77 21.21 8.37
CA ILE A 109 4.14 20.20 9.19
C ILE A 109 5.26 19.45 9.91
N GLY A 110 5.23 19.44 11.22
CA GLY A 110 6.18 18.64 11.98
C GLY A 110 7.30 19.41 12.65
N LYS A 111 7.78 20.57 12.19
CA LYS A 111 8.75 21.34 12.98
C LYS A 111 8.17 21.80 14.31
N GLU A 112 6.90 22.26 14.31
CA GLU A 112 6.19 22.59 15.54
C GLU A 112 5.56 21.36 16.21
N ILE A 113 5.30 20.29 15.47
CA ILE A 113 4.58 19.11 15.91
C ILE A 113 5.57 18.01 16.32
N PHE A 114 6.72 17.86 15.66
CA PHE A 114 7.79 16.94 16.07
C PHE A 114 8.53 17.41 17.34
N GLU A 115 8.72 18.71 17.49
CA GLU A 115 9.15 19.33 18.73
C GLU A 115 7.94 19.65 19.63
N GLY A 116 6.70 19.58 19.10
CA GLY A 116 5.45 19.87 19.77
C GLY A 116 4.90 18.66 20.52
N LYS A 117 4.33 18.94 21.69
CA LYS A 117 3.79 17.95 22.63
C LYS A 117 2.65 17.08 22.07
N GLU A 118 2.02 17.48 20.92
CA GLU A 118 0.80 16.83 20.43
C GLU A 118 1.05 15.49 19.75
N ILE A 119 1.99 15.39 18.80
CA ILE A 119 2.29 14.07 18.20
C ILE A 119 2.91 13.14 19.22
N ALA A 120 3.84 13.64 20.03
CA ALA A 120 4.46 12.82 21.07
C ALA A 120 3.41 12.26 22.04
N ALA A 121 2.41 13.04 22.42
CA ALA A 121 1.32 12.57 23.29
C ALA A 121 0.46 11.50 22.61
N THR A 122 0.07 11.70 21.34
CA THR A 122 -0.71 10.71 20.58
C THR A 122 0.07 9.41 20.40
N VAL A 123 1.35 9.49 20.08
CA VAL A 123 2.23 8.32 19.96
C VAL A 123 2.40 7.60 21.31
N ASP A 124 2.53 8.34 22.41
CA ASP A 124 2.57 7.74 23.74
C ASP A 124 1.29 6.97 24.08
N GLU A 125 0.11 7.54 23.77
CA GLU A 125 -1.17 6.88 23.93
C GLU A 125 -1.29 5.61 23.08
N GLN A 126 -0.84 5.65 21.82
CA GLN A 126 -0.86 4.50 20.92
C GLN A 126 0.08 3.38 21.40
N ILE A 127 1.27 3.73 21.88
CA ILE A 127 2.21 2.76 22.47
C ILE A 127 1.64 2.16 23.77
N GLU A 128 1.03 2.97 24.62
CA GLU A 128 0.39 2.47 25.85
C GLU A 128 -0.78 1.53 25.53
N ALA A 129 -1.60 1.87 24.53
CA ALA A 129 -2.68 1.01 24.05
C ALA A 129 -2.15 -0.31 23.48
N LEU A 130 -1.07 -0.26 22.69
CA LEU A 130 -0.41 -1.46 22.16
C LEU A 130 0.14 -2.34 23.28
N ILE A 131 0.83 -1.77 24.27
CA ILE A 131 1.35 -2.51 25.43
C ILE A 131 0.21 -3.18 26.21
N ALA A 132 -0.94 -2.53 26.31
CA ALA A 132 -2.09 -3.06 27.04
C ALA A 132 -2.73 -4.30 26.37
N GLU A 133 -2.46 -4.56 25.10
CA GLU A 133 -2.89 -5.78 24.38
C GLU A 133 -2.08 -7.02 24.80
N TYR A 134 -0.91 -6.83 25.44
CA TYR A 134 -0.03 -7.92 25.87
C TYR A 134 -0.27 -8.25 27.35
N PRO A 135 -0.11 -9.53 27.74
CA PRO A 135 -0.22 -9.94 29.16
C PRO A 135 0.79 -9.27 30.08
N SER A 136 1.93 -8.84 29.53
CA SER A 136 2.96 -8.11 30.27
C SER A 136 3.90 -7.31 29.34
N LYS A 137 4.55 -6.27 29.90
CA LYS A 137 5.64 -5.54 29.20
C LYS A 137 6.79 -6.45 28.78
N LYS A 138 7.01 -7.57 29.47
CA LYS A 138 8.07 -8.53 29.09
C LYS A 138 7.69 -9.26 27.82
N GLU A 139 6.43 -9.67 27.66
CA GLU A 139 5.94 -10.34 26.46
C GLU A 139 5.88 -9.39 25.28
N TYR A 140 5.43 -8.14 25.51
CA TYR A 140 5.52 -7.08 24.50
C TYR A 140 6.95 -6.91 23.96
N LYS A 141 7.95 -6.78 24.85
CA LYS A 141 9.35 -6.65 24.42
C LYS A 141 9.87 -7.89 23.70
N ALA A 142 9.50 -9.07 24.16
CA ALA A 142 9.89 -10.32 23.50
C ALA A 142 9.28 -10.44 22.08
N ASP A 143 8.05 -9.96 21.89
CA ASP A 143 7.42 -9.91 20.57
C ASP A 143 8.11 -8.89 19.63
N LEU A 144 8.48 -7.70 20.16
CA LEU A 144 9.27 -6.75 19.39
C LEU A 144 10.62 -7.34 18.94
N GLU A 145 11.35 -7.97 19.87
CA GLU A 145 12.63 -8.63 19.55
C GLU A 145 12.45 -9.74 18.49
N ALA A 146 11.39 -10.54 18.60
CA ALA A 146 11.08 -11.59 17.62
C ALA A 146 10.76 -11.03 16.22
N ARG A 147 10.32 -9.78 16.15
CA ARG A 147 10.05 -9.05 14.90
C ARG A 147 11.19 -8.15 14.47
N TYR A 148 12.35 -8.26 15.09
CA TYR A 148 13.50 -7.38 14.84
C TYR A 148 13.21 -5.88 15.05
N ALA A 149 12.24 -5.56 15.90
CA ALA A 149 11.76 -4.20 16.17
C ALA A 149 12.16 -3.72 17.55
N THR A 150 12.11 -2.40 17.76
CA THR A 150 12.25 -1.72 19.04
C THR A 150 11.03 -0.84 19.31
N GLU A 151 10.82 -0.42 20.56
CA GLU A 151 9.77 0.55 20.87
C GLU A 151 10.01 1.90 20.20
N ASP A 152 11.29 2.34 20.10
CA ASP A 152 11.67 3.56 19.40
C ASP A 152 11.28 3.47 17.92
N LEU A 153 11.49 2.31 17.28
CA LEU A 153 11.09 2.07 15.91
C LEU A 153 9.55 2.15 15.74
N PHE A 154 8.77 1.54 16.64
CA PHE A 154 7.31 1.64 16.59
C PHE A 154 6.81 3.07 16.80
N ARG A 155 7.44 3.82 17.71
CA ARG A 155 7.18 5.27 17.88
C ARG A 155 7.42 6.04 16.60
N PHE A 156 8.48 5.68 15.90
CA PHE A 156 8.77 6.24 14.60
C PHE A 156 7.63 5.92 13.63
N TYR A 157 7.08 4.77 13.58
CA TYR A 157 6.05 4.40 12.65
C TYR A 157 4.69 5.05 12.97
N PHE A 158 4.32 5.12 14.23
CA PHE A 158 3.12 5.83 14.64
C PHE A 158 3.20 7.32 14.33
N ALA A 159 4.36 7.93 14.52
CA ALA A 159 4.52 9.35 14.21
C ALA A 159 4.39 9.65 12.70
N LEU A 160 4.89 8.78 11.79
CA LEU A 160 4.66 9.01 10.35
C LEU A 160 3.19 8.86 9.99
N ASP A 161 2.50 7.95 10.62
CA ASP A 161 1.09 7.76 10.35
C ASP A 161 0.30 9.02 10.74
N GLU A 162 0.55 9.58 11.92
CA GLU A 162 0.00 10.88 12.32
C GLU A 162 0.38 11.99 11.34
N MET A 163 1.62 12.01 10.87
CA MET A 163 2.08 13.00 9.89
C MET A 163 1.35 12.88 8.56
N LYS A 164 1.00 11.68 8.10
CA LYS A 164 0.16 11.50 6.90
C LYS A 164 -1.24 12.10 7.08
N TYR A 165 -1.86 11.93 8.24
CA TYR A 165 -3.15 12.58 8.53
C TYR A 165 -3.05 14.10 8.53
N LEU A 166 -1.98 14.65 9.09
CA LEU A 166 -1.74 16.09 9.09
C LEU A 166 -1.42 16.61 7.68
N LEU A 167 -0.70 15.82 6.88
CA LEU A 167 -0.46 16.12 5.46
C LEU A 167 -1.78 16.19 4.70
N HIS A 168 -2.64 15.17 4.86
CA HIS A 168 -3.98 15.16 4.27
C HIS A 168 -4.77 16.42 4.69
N ALA A 169 -4.81 16.75 5.98
CA ALA A 169 -5.52 17.94 6.48
C ALA A 169 -4.95 19.25 5.91
N SER A 170 -3.61 19.33 5.78
CA SER A 170 -2.96 20.48 5.14
C SER A 170 -3.32 20.59 3.66
N MET A 171 -3.26 19.48 2.91
CA MET A 171 -3.62 19.45 1.49
C MET A 171 -5.10 19.80 1.27
N LYS A 172 -5.99 19.31 2.14
CA LYS A 172 -7.41 19.68 2.14
C LYS A 172 -7.60 21.18 2.32
N LYS A 173 -6.90 21.78 3.28
CA LYS A 173 -6.95 23.23 3.54
C LYS A 173 -6.47 24.04 2.35
N ASP A 174 -5.49 23.55 1.62
CA ASP A 174 -4.93 24.21 0.43
C ASP A 174 -5.78 23.97 -0.84
N GLY A 175 -6.87 23.18 -0.75
CA GLY A 175 -7.73 22.85 -1.89
C GLY A 175 -7.04 21.95 -2.91
N ALA A 176 -6.11 21.09 -2.47
CA ALA A 176 -5.38 20.19 -3.36
C ALA A 176 -6.26 19.10 -3.98
N PHE A 177 -7.43 18.85 -3.41
CA PHE A 177 -8.41 17.86 -3.87
C PHE A 177 -9.84 18.29 -3.49
N LEU A 178 -10.83 17.68 -4.13
CA LEU A 178 -12.24 17.87 -3.78
C LEU A 178 -12.51 17.36 -2.36
N SER A 179 -13.31 18.07 -1.62
CA SER A 179 -13.64 17.73 -0.23
C SER A 179 -15.13 17.84 0.12
N ASP A 180 -15.94 18.40 -0.78
CA ASP A 180 -17.39 18.42 -0.70
C ASP A 180 -17.96 17.20 -1.45
N GLU A 181 -18.89 16.49 -0.85
CA GLU A 181 -19.47 15.26 -1.44
C GLU A 181 -20.27 15.55 -2.71
N GLN A 182 -20.98 16.67 -2.77
CA GLN A 182 -21.77 17.02 -3.95
C GLN A 182 -20.84 17.39 -5.14
N GLU A 183 -19.81 18.20 -4.90
CA GLU A 183 -18.81 18.52 -5.94
C GLU A 183 -18.09 17.26 -6.42
N PHE A 184 -17.81 16.33 -5.53
CA PHE A 184 -17.17 15.07 -5.86
C PHE A 184 -18.10 14.15 -6.67
N GLU A 185 -19.39 14.05 -6.31
CA GLU A 185 -20.39 13.29 -7.06
C GLU A 185 -20.54 13.84 -8.50
N GLU A 186 -20.62 15.18 -8.64
CA GLU A 186 -20.66 15.84 -9.95
C GLU A 186 -19.38 15.54 -10.78
N TRP A 187 -18.23 15.53 -10.13
CA TRP A 187 -16.96 15.17 -10.77
C TRP A 187 -16.93 13.70 -11.20
N LEU A 188 -17.35 12.77 -10.35
CA LEU A 188 -17.42 11.34 -10.67
C LEU A 188 -18.29 11.09 -11.91
N THR A 189 -19.48 11.67 -11.94
CA THR A 189 -20.46 11.47 -13.02
C THR A 189 -20.08 12.16 -14.32
N SER A 190 -19.10 13.07 -14.32
CA SER A 190 -18.60 13.78 -15.50
C SER A 190 -17.50 13.05 -16.27
N ALA A 191 -17.65 11.72 -16.48
CA ALA A 191 -16.69 10.85 -17.18
C ALA A 191 -15.33 10.69 -16.45
N ASN A 192 -15.30 10.83 -15.15
CA ASN A 192 -14.14 10.56 -14.30
C ASN A 192 -14.20 9.22 -13.59
N SER A 193 -15.32 8.52 -13.72
CA SER A 193 -15.48 7.16 -13.19
C SER A 193 -16.39 6.29 -14.04
N ALA A 194 -16.33 5.00 -13.81
CA ALA A 194 -17.21 4.01 -14.38
C ALA A 194 -17.50 2.92 -13.35
N TYR A 195 -18.77 2.53 -13.21
CA TYR A 195 -19.15 1.36 -12.42
C TYR A 195 -18.94 0.12 -13.25
N VAL A 196 -18.03 -0.76 -12.83
CA VAL A 196 -17.52 -1.86 -13.66
C VAL A 196 -17.36 -3.14 -12.86
N GLN A 197 -17.24 -4.22 -13.58
CA GLN A 197 -16.65 -5.47 -13.13
C GLN A 197 -15.57 -5.89 -14.13
N HIS A 198 -14.55 -6.60 -13.69
CA HIS A 198 -13.46 -7.02 -14.57
C HIS A 198 -13.08 -8.48 -14.35
N PHE A 199 -12.28 -9.01 -15.26
CA PHE A 199 -11.43 -10.18 -15.07
C PHE A 199 -10.07 -9.90 -15.68
N LEU A 200 -9.02 -10.40 -15.06
CA LEU A 200 -7.63 -10.09 -15.42
C LEU A 200 -6.71 -11.28 -15.19
N LEU A 201 -5.61 -11.32 -15.92
CA LEU A 201 -4.50 -12.25 -15.69
C LEU A 201 -3.20 -11.47 -15.55
N TYR A 202 -2.42 -11.79 -14.52
CA TYR A 202 -1.08 -11.25 -14.32
C TYR A 202 -0.08 -12.02 -15.19
N HIS A 203 1.02 -11.36 -15.58
CA HIS A 203 2.12 -11.97 -16.30
C HIS A 203 3.47 -11.42 -15.80
N GLU A 204 4.47 -12.29 -15.73
CA GLU A 204 5.85 -11.93 -15.36
C GLU A 204 6.81 -12.04 -16.57
N SER A 205 6.34 -12.56 -17.70
CA SER A 205 7.12 -12.73 -18.92
C SER A 205 6.28 -12.46 -20.16
N ASP A 206 6.96 -12.18 -21.29
CA ASP A 206 6.32 -12.01 -22.60
C ASP A 206 5.60 -13.32 -23.07
N GLU A 207 6.11 -14.49 -22.70
CA GLU A 207 5.51 -15.79 -23.03
C GLU A 207 4.17 -15.96 -22.28
N GLU A 208 4.14 -15.72 -20.98
CA GLU A 208 2.91 -15.73 -20.18
C GLU A 208 1.91 -14.69 -20.66
N ARG A 209 2.40 -13.49 -21.01
CA ARG A 209 1.58 -12.43 -21.56
C ARG A 209 0.84 -12.88 -22.82
N GLU A 210 1.53 -13.54 -23.75
CA GLU A 210 0.92 -14.04 -25.00
C GLU A 210 -0.10 -15.14 -24.70
N GLU A 211 0.20 -16.08 -23.79
CA GLU A 211 -0.72 -17.14 -23.38
C GLU A 211 -1.96 -16.54 -22.69
N ASN A 212 -1.78 -15.63 -21.76
CA ASN A 212 -2.86 -14.96 -21.03
C ASN A 212 -3.74 -14.12 -21.96
N TYR A 213 -3.15 -13.46 -22.98
CA TYR A 213 -3.93 -12.75 -23.99
C TYR A 213 -4.89 -13.69 -24.72
N ILE A 214 -4.44 -14.89 -25.12
CA ILE A 214 -5.27 -15.88 -25.80
C ILE A 214 -6.40 -16.38 -24.88
N ILE A 215 -6.10 -16.62 -23.60
CA ILE A 215 -7.09 -17.05 -22.61
C ILE A 215 -8.17 -15.98 -22.42
N LEU A 216 -7.76 -14.73 -22.18
CA LEU A 216 -8.67 -13.60 -21.97
C LEU A 216 -9.51 -13.31 -23.22
N GLU A 217 -8.91 -13.31 -24.41
CA GLU A 217 -9.66 -13.04 -25.65
C GLU A 217 -10.70 -14.15 -25.90
N ASN A 218 -10.39 -15.41 -25.62
CA ASN A 218 -11.35 -16.48 -25.72
C ASN A 218 -12.52 -16.32 -24.72
N ALA A 219 -12.22 -15.99 -23.46
CA ALA A 219 -13.24 -15.72 -22.45
C ALA A 219 -14.11 -14.50 -22.86
N ARG A 220 -13.48 -13.43 -23.33
CA ARG A 220 -14.13 -12.21 -23.81
C ARG A 220 -15.09 -12.51 -24.97
N GLN A 221 -14.66 -13.24 -25.99
CA GLN A 221 -15.50 -13.60 -27.14
C GLN A 221 -16.70 -14.45 -26.73
N LYS A 222 -16.52 -15.39 -25.81
CA LYS A 222 -17.60 -16.20 -25.26
C LYS A 222 -18.59 -15.38 -24.41
N LEU A 223 -18.10 -14.36 -23.70
CA LEU A 223 -18.95 -13.41 -22.99
C LEU A 223 -19.80 -12.60 -23.99
N ILE A 224 -19.18 -12.02 -25.02
CA ILE A 224 -19.85 -11.23 -26.04
C ILE A 224 -20.90 -12.06 -26.80
N SER A 225 -20.60 -13.33 -27.11
CA SER A 225 -21.54 -14.21 -27.79
C SER A 225 -22.65 -14.76 -26.88
N GLY A 226 -22.57 -14.54 -25.57
CA GLY A 226 -23.50 -15.09 -24.59
C GLY A 226 -23.31 -16.58 -24.29
N GLU A 227 -22.20 -17.19 -24.75
CA GLU A 227 -21.86 -18.58 -24.41
C GLU A 227 -21.47 -18.74 -22.94
N LEU A 228 -20.79 -17.71 -22.38
CA LEU A 228 -20.46 -17.65 -20.96
C LEU A 228 -21.08 -16.39 -20.33
N THR A 229 -21.43 -16.51 -19.06
CA THR A 229 -21.76 -15.33 -18.22
C THR A 229 -20.50 -14.67 -17.70
N LEU A 230 -20.60 -13.40 -17.27
CA LEU A 230 -19.49 -12.68 -16.65
C LEU A 230 -18.91 -13.43 -15.43
N THR A 231 -19.77 -13.97 -14.57
CA THR A 231 -19.34 -14.80 -13.43
C THR A 231 -18.55 -16.04 -13.87
N GLN A 232 -18.92 -16.66 -14.99
CA GLN A 232 -18.17 -17.79 -15.52
C GLN A 232 -16.82 -17.37 -16.09
N CYS A 233 -16.73 -16.21 -16.73
CA CYS A 233 -15.45 -15.65 -17.20
C CYS A 233 -14.51 -15.33 -16.04
N ILE A 234 -15.02 -14.69 -14.98
CA ILE A 234 -14.26 -14.41 -13.75
C ILE A 234 -13.73 -15.71 -13.12
N ASN A 235 -14.54 -16.76 -13.06
CA ASN A 235 -14.10 -18.04 -12.51
C ASN A 235 -13.07 -18.79 -13.38
N LEU A 236 -12.97 -18.46 -14.66
CA LEU A 236 -12.08 -19.13 -15.63
C LEU A 236 -10.78 -18.37 -15.87
N ALA A 237 -10.79 -17.06 -15.79
CA ALA A 237 -9.71 -16.22 -16.26
C ALA A 237 -9.58 -14.95 -15.39
N ASN A 238 -9.44 -15.11 -14.06
CA ASN A 238 -9.25 -13.99 -13.17
C ASN A 238 -8.32 -14.34 -12.00
N ASP A 239 -7.21 -13.62 -11.91
CA ASP A 239 -6.25 -13.72 -10.82
C ASP A 239 -6.60 -12.78 -9.66
N ASP A 240 -7.49 -11.80 -9.87
CA ASP A 240 -7.96 -10.94 -8.80
C ASP A 240 -9.10 -11.62 -8.02
N LEU A 241 -8.74 -12.20 -6.88
CA LEU A 241 -9.69 -12.87 -5.99
C LEU A 241 -10.50 -11.92 -5.10
N TYR A 242 -10.16 -10.63 -5.08
CA TYR A 242 -10.72 -9.64 -4.17
C TYR A 242 -11.80 -8.78 -4.83
N ASN A 243 -11.66 -8.43 -6.10
CA ASN A 243 -12.57 -7.55 -6.83
C ASN A 243 -13.55 -8.34 -7.73
N VAL A 244 -14.19 -9.34 -7.16
CA VAL A 244 -15.20 -10.16 -7.86
C VAL A 244 -16.60 -9.52 -7.92
N ALA A 245 -16.82 -8.43 -7.20
CA ALA A 245 -18.04 -7.62 -7.21
C ALA A 245 -17.83 -6.33 -8.03
N PRO A 246 -18.92 -5.73 -8.59
CA PRO A 246 -18.81 -4.45 -9.26
C PRO A 246 -18.31 -3.33 -8.35
N TYR A 247 -17.49 -2.42 -8.91
CA TYR A 247 -16.87 -1.31 -8.20
C TYR A 247 -16.67 -0.10 -9.12
N TYR A 248 -16.27 1.05 -8.54
CA TYR A 248 -15.98 2.25 -9.33
C TYR A 248 -14.51 2.33 -9.71
N LEU A 249 -14.22 2.28 -11.02
CA LEU A 249 -12.95 2.75 -11.57
C LEU A 249 -12.96 4.29 -11.58
N MET A 250 -11.98 4.93 -10.94
CA MET A 250 -11.92 6.39 -10.79
C MET A 250 -10.56 6.93 -11.25
N ARG A 251 -10.58 8.10 -11.89
CA ARG A 251 -9.35 8.87 -12.12
C ARG A 251 -8.64 9.21 -10.82
N ASN A 252 -7.34 9.36 -10.91
CA ASN A 252 -6.44 9.62 -9.79
C ASN A 252 -6.41 8.51 -8.71
N VAL A 253 -7.11 7.39 -8.94
CA VAL A 253 -7.10 6.22 -8.05
C VAL A 253 -6.61 4.98 -8.80
N HIS A 254 -7.07 4.83 -10.06
CA HIS A 254 -6.75 3.69 -10.92
C HIS A 254 -6.02 4.17 -12.16
N GLU A 255 -5.35 3.23 -12.83
CA GLU A 255 -4.61 3.50 -14.06
C GLU A 255 -5.49 4.18 -15.12
N ASP A 256 -4.98 5.26 -15.70
CA ASP A 256 -5.70 6.06 -16.67
C ASP A 256 -6.14 5.24 -17.90
N ALA A 257 -5.38 4.22 -18.29
CA ALA A 257 -5.73 3.32 -19.39
C ALA A 257 -7.05 2.59 -19.11
N LEU A 258 -7.23 2.07 -17.91
CA LEU A 258 -8.44 1.37 -17.48
C LEU A 258 -9.62 2.32 -17.40
N VAL A 259 -9.46 3.48 -16.75
CA VAL A 259 -10.52 4.48 -16.62
C VAL A 259 -10.95 5.01 -17.98
N ASN A 260 -9.99 5.34 -18.86
CA ASN A 260 -10.27 5.85 -20.22
C ASN A 260 -10.98 4.82 -21.11
N ALA A 261 -10.75 3.54 -20.92
CA ALA A 261 -11.49 2.49 -21.59
C ALA A 261 -12.91 2.39 -21.00
N ALA A 262 -13.02 2.27 -19.68
CA ALA A 262 -14.29 2.02 -18.99
C ALA A 262 -15.33 3.13 -19.21
N VAL A 263 -14.92 4.42 -19.20
CA VAL A 263 -15.86 5.56 -19.40
C VAL A 263 -16.43 5.67 -20.80
N LYS A 264 -15.85 4.96 -21.78
CA LYS A 264 -16.32 4.95 -23.19
C LYS A 264 -17.30 3.83 -23.48
N LEU A 265 -17.37 2.84 -22.61
CA LEU A 265 -18.27 1.71 -22.78
C LEU A 265 -19.71 2.12 -22.50
N ASP A 266 -20.63 1.61 -23.26
CA ASP A 266 -22.05 1.58 -22.91
C ASP A 266 -22.31 0.56 -21.78
N VAL A 267 -23.44 0.66 -21.09
CA VAL A 267 -23.83 -0.34 -20.07
C VAL A 267 -23.90 -1.72 -20.72
N ASP A 268 -23.40 -2.74 -20.04
CA ASP A 268 -23.24 -4.13 -20.49
C ASP A 268 -22.22 -4.32 -21.65
N GLU A 269 -21.54 -3.26 -22.07
CA GLU A 269 -20.50 -3.40 -23.08
C GLU A 269 -19.20 -3.95 -22.45
N VAL A 270 -18.51 -4.79 -23.23
CA VAL A 270 -17.25 -5.46 -22.88
C VAL A 270 -16.10 -4.76 -23.59
N SER A 271 -15.07 -4.36 -22.87
CA SER A 271 -13.88 -3.71 -23.46
C SER A 271 -13.10 -4.64 -24.37
N GLU A 272 -12.22 -4.08 -25.19
CA GLU A 272 -11.05 -4.80 -25.68
C GLU A 272 -10.13 -5.16 -24.49
N ILE A 273 -9.14 -6.04 -24.75
CA ILE A 273 -8.10 -6.32 -23.73
C ILE A 273 -7.26 -5.07 -23.52
N ILE A 274 -7.11 -4.67 -22.27
CA ILE A 274 -6.34 -3.50 -21.86
C ILE A 274 -5.10 -3.99 -21.15
N GLU A 275 -3.95 -3.61 -21.65
CA GLU A 275 -2.67 -3.93 -21.02
C GLU A 275 -2.26 -2.81 -20.07
N VAL A 276 -2.01 -3.19 -18.84
CA VAL A 276 -1.41 -2.36 -17.80
C VAL A 276 -0.21 -3.12 -17.27
N GLU A 277 0.76 -2.43 -16.71
CA GLU A 277 2.02 -3.02 -16.25
C GLU A 277 1.80 -4.33 -15.46
N GLY A 278 2.30 -5.43 -16.01
CA GLY A 278 2.21 -6.77 -15.40
C GLY A 278 0.83 -7.44 -15.46
N ALA A 279 -0.17 -6.87 -16.15
CA ALA A 279 -1.51 -7.46 -16.23
C ALA A 279 -2.27 -7.14 -17.51
N LEU A 280 -3.15 -8.05 -17.90
CA LEU A 280 -4.12 -7.90 -18.99
C LEU A 280 -5.53 -7.88 -18.39
N TYR A 281 -6.33 -6.89 -18.77
CA TYR A 281 -7.69 -6.66 -18.23
C TYR A 281 -8.75 -6.77 -19.32
N VAL A 282 -9.90 -7.33 -18.96
CA VAL A 282 -11.16 -7.15 -19.66
C VAL A 282 -12.16 -6.53 -18.70
N ILE A 283 -12.76 -5.41 -19.09
CA ILE A 283 -13.69 -4.63 -18.28
C ILE A 283 -15.10 -4.76 -18.87
N VAL A 284 -16.10 -4.90 -18.03
CA VAL A 284 -17.52 -4.82 -18.37
C VAL A 284 -18.13 -3.65 -17.66
N ARG A 285 -18.78 -2.73 -18.39
CA ARG A 285 -19.55 -1.64 -17.82
C ARG A 285 -20.83 -2.18 -17.18
N MET A 286 -21.03 -1.89 -15.90
CA MET A 286 -22.16 -2.39 -15.15
C MET A 286 -23.25 -1.33 -15.01
N GLU A 287 -24.53 -1.76 -14.98
CA GLU A 287 -25.64 -0.90 -14.59
C GLU A 287 -25.65 -0.70 -13.07
N GLU A 288 -25.82 0.55 -12.65
CA GLU A 288 -26.05 0.87 -11.24
C GLU A 288 -27.49 0.54 -10.84
N THR A 289 -27.72 -0.70 -10.49
CA THR A 289 -29.06 -1.13 -10.08
C THR A 289 -29.42 -0.55 -8.70
N PRO A 290 -30.49 0.25 -8.58
CA PRO A 290 -30.92 0.79 -7.30
C PRO A 290 -31.27 -0.31 -6.30
N ILE A 291 -30.93 -0.10 -5.04
CA ILE A 291 -31.16 -1.01 -3.93
C ILE A 291 -32.23 -0.41 -3.03
N GLU A 292 -33.28 -1.18 -2.66
CA GLU A 292 -34.22 -0.74 -1.66
C GLU A 292 -33.57 -0.77 -0.27
N GLY A 293 -33.40 0.42 0.31
CA GLY A 293 -32.92 0.58 1.68
C GLY A 293 -33.96 0.14 2.71
N ALA A 294 -33.49 -0.18 3.92
CA ALA A 294 -34.31 -0.69 5.03
C ALA A 294 -35.52 0.22 5.43
N ASN A 295 -35.49 1.48 5.03
CA ASN A 295 -36.51 2.48 5.34
C ASN A 295 -37.39 2.83 4.13
N GLY A 296 -37.36 2.03 3.05
CA GLY A 296 -38.08 2.32 1.81
C GLY A 296 -37.49 3.48 0.99
N THR A 297 -36.26 3.86 1.26
CA THR A 297 -35.47 4.76 0.42
C THR A 297 -34.85 3.98 -0.73
N THR A 298 -34.82 4.56 -1.92
CA THR A 298 -34.09 3.99 -3.06
C THR A 298 -32.66 4.53 -3.01
N GLU A 299 -31.68 3.67 -2.83
CA GLU A 299 -30.28 4.01 -2.79
C GLU A 299 -29.56 3.43 -4.03
N THR A 300 -28.59 4.16 -4.58
CA THR A 300 -27.74 3.67 -5.67
C THR A 300 -26.44 3.13 -5.10
N PRO A 301 -25.71 2.25 -5.82
CA PRO A 301 -24.36 1.87 -5.45
C PRO A 301 -23.45 3.09 -5.18
N LEU A 302 -23.60 4.16 -5.97
CA LEU A 302 -22.87 5.41 -5.78
C LEU A 302 -23.21 6.06 -4.43
N SER A 303 -24.49 6.27 -4.13
CA SER A 303 -24.88 6.94 -2.88
C SER A 303 -24.44 6.20 -1.62
N LEU A 304 -24.39 4.86 -1.67
CA LEU A 304 -23.93 4.03 -0.56
C LEU A 304 -22.40 4.09 -0.35
N GLN A 305 -21.66 4.41 -1.38
CA GLN A 305 -20.19 4.38 -1.38
C GLN A 305 -19.55 5.77 -1.44
N LEU A 306 -20.30 6.83 -1.67
CA LEU A 306 -19.80 8.17 -1.98
C LEU A 306 -18.76 8.67 -1.00
N THR A 307 -19.02 8.59 0.30
CA THR A 307 -18.07 9.00 1.35
C THR A 307 -16.77 8.21 1.31
N ASN A 308 -16.86 6.88 1.07
CA ASN A 308 -15.68 6.03 0.95
C ASN A 308 -14.88 6.32 -0.33
N LEU A 309 -15.57 6.52 -1.44
CA LEU A 309 -14.95 6.87 -2.73
C LEU A 309 -14.24 8.23 -2.64
N LEU A 310 -14.86 9.23 -2.00
CA LEU A 310 -14.24 10.53 -1.75
C LEU A 310 -12.98 10.38 -0.89
N SER A 311 -13.05 9.59 0.17
CA SER A 311 -11.89 9.31 1.02
C SER A 311 -10.76 8.63 0.22
N THR A 312 -11.10 7.61 -0.57
CA THR A 312 -10.13 6.89 -1.42
C THR A 312 -9.46 7.82 -2.42
N TYR A 313 -10.23 8.67 -3.10
CA TYR A 313 -9.73 9.69 -4.01
C TYR A 313 -8.77 10.68 -3.33
N GLN A 314 -9.13 11.17 -2.14
CA GLN A 314 -8.28 12.09 -1.39
C GLN A 314 -6.95 11.46 -1.00
N TRP A 315 -7.00 10.22 -0.49
CA TRP A 315 -5.79 9.50 -0.10
C TRP A 315 -4.91 9.09 -1.29
N ALA A 316 -5.47 8.85 -2.45
CA ALA A 316 -4.70 8.62 -3.67
C ALA A 316 -3.88 9.86 -4.04
N ILE A 317 -4.47 11.05 -4.02
CA ILE A 317 -3.75 12.31 -4.30
C ILE A 317 -2.65 12.59 -3.26
N VAL A 318 -2.89 12.28 -1.99
CA VAL A 318 -1.84 12.36 -0.95
C VAL A 318 -0.73 11.35 -1.26
N GLY A 319 -1.07 10.13 -1.65
CA GLY A 319 -0.12 9.10 -2.06
C GLY A 319 0.75 9.55 -3.24
N ASP A 320 0.15 10.13 -4.27
CA ASP A 320 0.88 10.66 -5.44
C ASP A 320 1.86 11.77 -5.04
N ALA A 321 1.45 12.68 -4.14
CA ALA A 321 2.33 13.73 -3.65
C ALA A 321 3.53 13.17 -2.86
N VAL A 322 3.32 12.11 -2.09
CA VAL A 322 4.40 11.36 -1.40
C VAL A 322 5.30 10.66 -2.41
N LYS A 323 4.73 9.99 -3.43
CA LYS A 323 5.47 9.28 -4.48
C LYS A 323 6.38 10.23 -5.27
N VAL A 324 5.87 11.39 -5.70
CA VAL A 324 6.69 12.42 -6.37
C VAL A 324 7.86 12.86 -5.50
N THR A 325 7.66 12.98 -4.19
CA THR A 325 8.75 13.31 -3.25
C THR A 325 9.73 12.14 -3.13
N GLN A 326 9.25 10.90 -3.07
CA GLN A 326 10.05 9.68 -2.99
C GLN A 326 10.99 9.53 -4.19
N GLU A 327 10.50 9.77 -5.40
CA GLU A 327 11.27 9.69 -6.65
C GLU A 327 12.42 10.72 -6.69
N ALA A 328 12.23 11.86 -6.02
CA ALA A 328 13.25 12.90 -5.93
C ALA A 328 14.31 12.67 -4.84
N LEU A 329 14.06 11.75 -3.90
CA LEU A 329 14.96 11.49 -2.77
C LEU A 329 16.09 10.51 -3.13
N VAL A 330 17.29 10.85 -2.70
CA VAL A 330 18.48 10.01 -2.86
C VAL A 330 18.92 9.50 -1.50
N ILE A 331 19.19 8.20 -1.42
CA ILE A 331 19.81 7.57 -0.24
C ILE A 331 21.32 7.64 -0.40
N GLU A 332 22.01 8.25 0.56
CA GLU A 332 23.45 8.33 0.62
C GLU A 332 23.98 7.43 1.75
N LEU A 333 24.50 6.25 1.39
CA LEU A 333 25.07 5.32 2.36
C LEU A 333 26.49 5.72 2.73
N ASN A 334 26.81 5.68 4.04
CA ASN A 334 28.16 5.77 4.54
C ASN A 334 28.93 4.43 4.37
N ASP A 335 30.19 4.37 4.77
CA ASP A 335 31.02 3.17 4.59
C ASP A 335 30.47 1.95 5.34
N TYR A 336 29.85 2.16 6.51
CA TYR A 336 29.19 1.08 7.24
C TYR A 336 27.93 0.61 6.49
N GLY A 337 27.07 1.50 6.05
CA GLY A 337 25.88 1.16 5.27
C GLY A 337 26.22 0.40 3.98
N LYS A 338 27.27 0.82 3.26
CA LYS A 338 27.76 0.11 2.06
C LYS A 338 28.33 -1.28 2.35
N SER A 339 28.73 -1.56 3.58
CA SER A 339 29.25 -2.88 3.98
C SER A 339 28.15 -3.87 4.38
N ILE A 340 26.91 -3.44 4.49
CA ILE A 340 25.78 -4.27 4.88
C ILE A 340 25.30 -5.05 3.65
N ASP A 341 25.20 -6.36 3.79
CA ASP A 341 24.56 -7.25 2.82
C ASP A 341 23.19 -7.65 3.33
N LEU A 342 22.13 -7.20 2.66
CA LEU A 342 20.73 -7.44 3.07
C LEU A 342 20.38 -8.94 3.05
N VAL A 343 20.96 -9.70 2.12
CA VAL A 343 20.70 -11.14 1.99
C VAL A 343 21.20 -11.91 3.21
N THR A 344 22.40 -11.58 3.70
CA THR A 344 23.01 -12.26 4.86
C THR A 344 22.60 -11.67 6.20
N MET A 345 21.81 -10.59 6.24
CA MET A 345 21.28 -9.97 7.46
C MET A 345 20.40 -10.95 8.26
N LYS A 346 20.60 -10.95 9.60
CA LYS A 346 19.89 -11.83 10.55
C LYS A 346 19.24 -11.03 11.67
#